data_dcc7d3dcbde3003ad13de2c4e8a3a11f
#
_entry.id   dcc7d3dcbde3003ad13de2c4e8a3a11f
#
_cell.length_a   1.000
_cell.length_b   1.000
_cell.length_c   1.000
_cell.angle_alpha   90.00
_cell.angle_beta   90.00
_cell.angle_gamma   90.00
#
_symmetry.space_group_name_H-M   'P 1'
#
loop_
_entity.id
_entity.type
_entity.pdbx_description
1 polymer ?
#
loop_
_entity_poly.entity_id
_entity_poly.type
_entity_poly.pdbx_seq_one_letter_code
_entity_poly.pdbx_strand_id
1 'polypeptide(L)'
;MLTADIDVDRSIVAFRNEDGKTELTIFTTPLSTVEATPAIRLIPSPGVSDETALKQTAEIITSLTDSNRYIHIDLSDVTSICASEAIRIIWFNAGDDPGKAFSDQLAAQGIEPSCCDGALISIEAPANIGLAEVTSLVTIVQEAIQDDASIIWGLSLDSQQKDTEITVILAKPEGETAAHEN
;
A
#
# COMPACT_ATOMS: atom_id res chain seq x y z
N MET A 1 18.46 8.14 -0.73
CA MET A 1 17.74 7.00 -1.39
C MET A 1 17.31 6.01 -0.31
N LEU A 2 16.07 5.52 -0.36
CA LEU A 2 15.60 4.49 0.55
C LEU A 2 16.06 3.11 0.06
N THR A 3 16.49 2.23 0.97
CA THR A 3 16.85 0.85 0.65
C THR A 3 15.98 -0.09 1.47
N ALA A 4 15.50 -1.18 0.85
CA ALA A 4 14.74 -2.23 1.52
C ALA A 4 15.64 -3.45 1.78
N ASP A 5 15.66 -3.93 3.02
CA ASP A 5 16.39 -5.10 3.47
C ASP A 5 15.39 -6.15 3.96
N ILE A 6 15.31 -7.28 3.25
CA ILE A 6 14.31 -8.33 3.48
C ILE A 6 14.95 -9.49 4.24
N ASP A 7 14.43 -9.79 5.42
CA ASP A 7 14.78 -10.96 6.23
C ASP A 7 13.59 -11.95 6.19
N VAL A 8 13.70 -12.96 5.33
CA VAL A 8 12.65 -13.97 5.12
C VAL A 8 12.45 -14.84 6.35
N ASP A 9 13.54 -15.19 7.06
CA ASP A 9 13.47 -16.05 8.24
C ASP A 9 12.70 -15.38 9.39
N ARG A 10 12.80 -14.05 9.48
CA ARG A 10 12.07 -13.24 10.46
C ARG A 10 10.74 -12.71 9.95
N SER A 11 10.43 -12.92 8.67
CA SER A 11 9.22 -12.40 8.00
C SER A 11 9.09 -10.88 8.13
N ILE A 12 10.18 -10.16 7.86
CA ILE A 12 10.24 -8.69 7.91
C ILE A 12 10.89 -8.08 6.67
N VAL A 13 10.53 -6.82 6.39
CA VAL A 13 11.30 -5.91 5.55
C VAL A 13 11.60 -4.63 6.32
N ALA A 14 12.86 -4.23 6.35
CA ALA A 14 13.33 -3.00 6.98
C ALA A 14 13.72 -1.98 5.91
N PHE A 15 13.15 -0.79 5.99
CA PHE A 15 13.48 0.33 5.11
C PHE A 15 14.49 1.22 5.81
N ARG A 16 15.63 1.46 5.16
CA ARG A 16 16.75 2.22 5.71
C ARG A 16 17.02 3.47 4.87
N ASN A 17 17.37 4.55 5.56
CA ASN A 17 17.86 5.76 4.91
C ASN A 17 19.33 5.62 4.47
N GLU A 18 19.90 6.66 3.87
CA GLU A 18 21.29 6.70 3.38
C GLU A 18 22.34 6.51 4.50
N ASP A 19 22.00 6.86 5.72
CA ASP A 19 22.86 6.67 6.90
C ASP A 19 22.75 5.24 7.47
N GLY A 20 21.97 4.37 6.85
CA GLY A 20 21.73 2.99 7.29
C GLY A 20 20.78 2.85 8.48
N LYS A 21 20.15 3.95 8.92
CA LYS A 21 19.18 3.94 10.01
C LYS A 21 17.84 3.37 9.50
N THR A 22 17.26 2.44 10.25
CA THR A 22 15.92 1.93 9.96
C THR A 22 14.88 2.99 10.26
N GLU A 23 14.08 3.34 9.25
CA GLU A 23 13.03 4.35 9.35
C GLU A 23 11.64 3.71 9.38
N LEU A 24 11.48 2.49 8.84
CA LEU A 24 10.24 1.73 8.82
C LEU A 24 10.54 0.24 8.80
N THR A 25 9.75 -0.56 9.53
CA THR A 25 9.75 -2.02 9.46
C THR A 25 8.35 -2.52 9.15
N ILE A 26 8.22 -3.42 8.18
CA ILE A 26 6.97 -4.12 7.86
C ILE A 26 7.15 -5.61 8.15
N PHE A 27 6.14 -6.24 8.74
CA PHE A 27 6.18 -7.64 9.14
C PHE A 27 4.87 -8.36 8.85
N THR A 28 4.91 -9.66 8.60
CA THR A 28 3.71 -10.49 8.35
C THR A 28 3.32 -11.33 9.55
N THR A 29 4.29 -11.79 10.33
CA THR A 29 4.06 -12.61 11.53
C THR A 29 4.19 -11.75 12.79
N PRO A 30 3.35 -11.94 13.83
CA PRO A 30 3.51 -11.23 15.10
C PRO A 30 4.92 -11.45 15.66
N LEU A 31 5.67 -10.38 15.74
CA LEU A 31 7.02 -10.40 16.31
C LEU A 31 6.92 -10.27 17.83
N SER A 32 7.49 -11.21 18.55
CA SER A 32 7.57 -11.15 20.01
C SER A 32 8.45 -9.99 20.51
N THR A 33 9.27 -9.41 19.64
CA THR A 33 10.13 -8.26 19.93
C THR A 33 10.48 -7.52 18.63
N VAL A 34 9.73 -6.48 18.28
CA VAL A 34 10.18 -5.48 17.29
C VAL A 34 10.71 -4.29 18.08
N GLU A 35 12.02 -4.18 18.20
CA GLU A 35 12.69 -3.00 18.81
C GLU A 35 12.84 -1.83 17.83
N ALA A 36 12.08 -1.79 16.75
CA ALA A 36 12.18 -0.73 15.76
C ALA A 36 10.84 -0.02 15.60
N THR A 37 10.85 1.28 15.64
CA THR A 37 9.72 2.16 15.38
C THR A 37 9.95 2.92 14.08
N PRO A 38 8.92 3.13 13.26
CA PRO A 38 7.60 2.51 13.28
C PRO A 38 7.61 1.08 12.73
N ALA A 39 6.71 0.23 13.23
CA ALA A 39 6.54 -1.14 12.77
C ALA A 39 5.08 -1.37 12.36
N ILE A 40 4.86 -1.91 11.16
CA ILE A 40 3.55 -2.05 10.53
C ILE A 40 3.32 -3.51 10.17
N ARG A 41 2.17 -4.04 10.52
CA ARG A 41 1.76 -5.39 10.15
C ARG A 41 1.21 -5.41 8.73
N LEU A 42 1.77 -6.26 7.88
CA LEU A 42 1.21 -6.59 6.56
C LEU A 42 0.37 -7.86 6.67
N ILE A 43 -0.84 -7.81 6.15
CA ILE A 43 -1.70 -8.98 5.97
C ILE A 43 -1.60 -9.39 4.50
N PRO A 44 -0.95 -10.53 4.18
CA PRO A 44 -0.83 -11.00 2.81
C PRO A 44 -2.19 -11.29 2.16
N SER A 45 -2.27 -11.09 0.86
CA SER A 45 -3.45 -11.50 0.09
C SER A 45 -3.65 -13.02 0.14
N PRO A 46 -4.88 -13.53 0.05
CA PRO A 46 -5.15 -14.97 0.06
C PRO A 46 -4.32 -15.71 -0.99
N GLY A 47 -3.59 -16.74 -0.56
CA GLY A 47 -2.75 -17.57 -1.42
C GLY A 47 -1.36 -16.97 -1.74
N VAL A 48 -1.03 -15.80 -1.24
CA VAL A 48 0.30 -15.18 -1.38
C VAL A 48 1.15 -15.54 -0.16
N SER A 49 2.38 -16.02 -0.39
CA SER A 49 3.31 -16.31 0.71
C SER A 49 3.83 -15.01 1.35
N ASP A 50 4.20 -15.09 2.63
CA ASP A 50 4.80 -13.97 3.37
C ASP A 50 6.00 -13.37 2.64
N GLU A 51 6.89 -14.22 2.14
CA GLU A 51 8.07 -13.79 1.38
C GLU A 51 7.69 -12.99 0.13
N THR A 52 6.69 -13.47 -0.63
CA THR A 52 6.21 -12.77 -1.83
C THR A 52 5.56 -11.44 -1.46
N ALA A 53 4.72 -11.42 -0.43
CA ALA A 53 4.05 -10.22 0.04
C ALA A 53 5.07 -9.15 0.51
N LEU A 54 6.10 -9.55 1.26
CA LEU A 54 7.16 -8.64 1.72
C LEU A 54 7.98 -8.08 0.56
N LYS A 55 8.32 -8.90 -0.44
CA LYS A 55 9.03 -8.43 -1.65
C LYS A 55 8.21 -7.41 -2.42
N GLN A 56 6.93 -7.71 -2.68
CA GLN A 56 6.02 -6.78 -3.34
C GLN A 56 5.89 -5.45 -2.56
N THR A 57 5.75 -5.54 -1.24
CA THR A 57 5.68 -4.36 -0.39
C THR A 57 6.96 -3.52 -0.45
N ALA A 58 8.13 -4.18 -0.45
CA ALA A 58 9.41 -3.50 -0.59
C ALA A 58 9.51 -2.73 -1.91
N GLU A 59 9.13 -3.37 -3.02
CA GLU A 59 9.12 -2.75 -4.35
C GLU A 59 8.16 -1.55 -4.41
N ILE A 60 6.92 -1.70 -3.91
CA ILE A 60 5.91 -0.65 -3.91
C ILE A 60 6.36 0.56 -3.10
N ILE A 61 6.81 0.38 -1.85
CA ILE A 61 7.22 1.50 -1.00
C ILE A 61 8.47 2.18 -1.55
N THR A 62 9.43 1.41 -2.04
CA THR A 62 10.63 1.98 -2.68
C THR A 62 10.26 2.78 -3.92
N SER A 63 9.34 2.27 -4.75
CA SER A 63 8.83 2.99 -5.92
C SER A 63 8.10 4.26 -5.52
N LEU A 64 7.17 4.20 -4.55
CA LEU A 64 6.40 5.36 -4.09
C LEU A 64 7.27 6.51 -3.58
N THR A 65 8.38 6.18 -2.94
CA THR A 65 9.32 7.14 -2.34
C THR A 65 10.45 7.56 -3.29
N ASP A 66 10.45 7.09 -4.53
CA ASP A 66 11.45 7.49 -5.53
C ASP A 66 11.21 8.95 -5.96
N SER A 67 12.19 9.79 -5.75
CA SER A 67 12.17 11.22 -6.12
C SER A 67 12.07 11.48 -7.62
N ASN A 68 12.27 10.46 -8.47
CA ASN A 68 12.12 10.57 -9.91
C ASN A 68 10.67 10.45 -10.40
N ARG A 69 9.72 10.10 -9.51
CA ARG A 69 8.29 10.07 -9.86
C ARG A 69 7.78 11.48 -10.17
N TYR A 70 6.76 11.56 -11.02
CA TYR A 70 6.10 12.83 -11.32
C TYR A 70 5.43 13.44 -10.08
N ILE A 71 4.78 12.59 -9.26
CA ILE A 71 4.35 12.91 -7.90
C ILE A 71 4.88 11.79 -7.00
N HIS A 72 5.85 12.09 -6.16
CA HIS A 72 6.40 11.17 -5.18
C HIS A 72 5.78 11.37 -3.80
N ILE A 73 5.89 10.37 -2.96
CA ILE A 73 5.39 10.37 -1.59
C ILE A 73 6.60 10.28 -0.65
N ASP A 74 6.62 11.07 0.40
CA ASP A 74 7.67 10.97 1.42
C ASP A 74 7.45 9.76 2.32
N LEU A 75 8.54 9.18 2.85
CA LEU A 75 8.44 8.05 3.77
C LEU A 75 7.66 8.42 5.05
N SER A 76 7.68 9.68 5.46
CA SER A 76 6.88 10.18 6.56
C SER A 76 5.37 10.07 6.29
N ASP A 77 4.95 10.27 5.05
CA ASP A 77 3.56 10.10 4.62
C ASP A 77 3.17 8.62 4.67
N VAL A 78 4.05 7.73 4.17
CA VAL A 78 3.86 6.28 4.27
C VAL A 78 3.68 5.86 5.73
N THR A 79 4.57 6.31 6.62
CA THR A 79 4.49 5.96 8.04
C THR A 79 3.26 6.53 8.72
N SER A 80 2.83 7.73 8.34
CA SER A 80 1.64 8.39 8.90
C SER A 80 0.35 7.65 8.54
N ILE A 81 0.18 7.29 7.25
CA ILE A 81 -1.01 6.56 6.79
C ILE A 81 -1.02 5.13 7.32
N CYS A 82 0.14 4.46 7.29
CA CYS A 82 0.25 3.06 7.69
C CYS A 82 0.45 2.86 9.22
N ALA A 83 0.41 3.92 10.03
CA ALA A 83 0.58 3.84 11.49
C ALA A 83 -0.55 3.10 12.22
N SER A 84 -1.58 2.65 11.51
CA SER A 84 -2.66 1.84 12.01
C SER A 84 -2.25 0.38 12.28
N GLU A 85 -3.16 -0.44 12.78
CA GLU A 85 -2.87 -1.80 13.26
C GLU A 85 -2.32 -2.74 12.18
N ALA A 86 -2.80 -2.61 10.94
CA ALA A 86 -2.39 -3.44 9.82
C ALA A 86 -2.60 -2.74 8.47
N ILE A 87 -1.93 -3.28 7.44
CA ILE A 87 -2.13 -2.88 6.05
C ILE A 87 -2.41 -4.09 5.16
N ARG A 88 -3.14 -3.84 4.07
CA ARG A 88 -3.28 -4.76 2.93
C ARG A 88 -2.94 -4.05 1.63
N ILE A 89 -2.48 -4.80 0.65
CA ILE A 89 -2.14 -4.29 -0.67
C ILE A 89 -3.10 -4.85 -1.71
N ILE A 90 -3.66 -3.96 -2.50
CA ILE A 90 -4.50 -4.27 -3.65
C ILE A 90 -3.79 -3.77 -4.90
N TRP A 91 -3.81 -4.57 -5.94
CA TRP A 91 -3.32 -4.21 -7.26
C TRP A 91 -4.38 -4.49 -8.31
N PHE A 92 -4.56 -3.57 -9.25
CA PHE A 92 -5.47 -3.73 -10.39
C PHE A 92 -5.10 -2.82 -11.57
N ASN A 93 -5.54 -3.19 -12.76
CA ASN A 93 -5.49 -2.33 -13.95
C ASN A 93 -6.76 -1.48 -14.01
N ALA A 94 -6.64 -0.22 -14.41
CA ALA A 94 -7.78 0.67 -14.56
C ALA A 94 -8.80 0.12 -15.58
N GLY A 95 -8.34 -0.36 -16.73
CA GLY A 95 -9.21 -0.91 -17.77
C GLY A 95 -10.36 0.03 -18.16
N ASP A 96 -11.47 -0.54 -18.61
CA ASP A 96 -12.68 0.21 -18.98
C ASP A 96 -13.56 0.58 -17.78
N ASP A 97 -13.43 -0.15 -16.65
CA ASP A 97 -14.20 0.06 -15.42
C ASP A 97 -13.30 -0.12 -14.18
N PRO A 98 -12.54 0.90 -13.81
CA PRO A 98 -11.64 0.83 -12.67
C PRO A 98 -12.38 0.66 -11.33
N GLY A 99 -13.61 1.16 -11.21
CA GLY A 99 -14.43 1.00 -10.00
C GLY A 99 -14.79 -0.47 -9.77
N LYS A 100 -15.19 -1.15 -10.84
CA LYS A 100 -15.46 -2.60 -10.77
C LYS A 100 -14.19 -3.38 -10.49
N ALA A 101 -13.08 -3.05 -11.14
CA ALA A 101 -11.80 -3.74 -10.93
C ALA A 101 -11.36 -3.62 -9.46
N PHE A 102 -11.48 -2.44 -8.85
CA PHE A 102 -11.18 -2.23 -7.44
C PHE A 102 -12.13 -3.03 -6.53
N SER A 103 -13.44 -2.97 -6.78
CA SER A 103 -14.44 -3.72 -5.99
C SER A 103 -14.23 -5.23 -6.06
N ASP A 104 -13.89 -5.77 -7.22
CA ASP A 104 -13.60 -7.19 -7.41
C ASP A 104 -12.37 -7.61 -6.56
N GLN A 105 -11.35 -6.78 -6.48
CA GLN A 105 -10.15 -7.04 -5.66
C GLN A 105 -10.45 -6.97 -4.16
N LEU A 106 -11.25 -6.01 -3.71
CA LEU A 106 -11.71 -5.94 -2.32
C LEU A 106 -12.45 -7.23 -1.93
N ALA A 107 -13.40 -7.64 -2.77
CA ALA A 107 -14.20 -8.85 -2.55
C ALA A 107 -13.33 -10.12 -2.54
N ALA A 108 -12.37 -10.23 -3.47
CA ALA A 108 -11.46 -11.38 -3.56
C ALA A 108 -10.58 -11.54 -2.31
N GLN A 109 -10.26 -10.43 -1.64
CA GLN A 109 -9.47 -10.42 -0.42
C GLN A 109 -10.30 -10.37 0.86
N GLY A 110 -11.63 -10.28 0.76
CA GLY A 110 -12.52 -10.18 1.90
C GLY A 110 -12.32 -8.88 2.70
N ILE A 111 -11.98 -7.79 2.01
CA ILE A 111 -11.76 -6.48 2.64
C ILE A 111 -13.07 -5.71 2.68
N GLU A 112 -13.43 -5.21 3.87
CA GLU A 112 -14.51 -4.24 4.04
C GLU A 112 -13.93 -2.82 4.00
N PRO A 113 -14.06 -2.08 2.88
CA PRO A 113 -13.35 -0.82 2.71
C PRO A 113 -13.81 0.27 3.68
N SER A 114 -15.05 0.23 4.14
CA SER A 114 -15.58 1.18 5.14
C SER A 114 -14.89 1.08 6.50
N CYS A 115 -14.09 0.03 6.75
CA CYS A 115 -13.25 -0.10 7.93
C CYS A 115 -11.87 0.54 7.77
N CYS A 116 -11.49 0.94 6.54
CA CYS A 116 -10.17 1.50 6.28
C CYS A 116 -10.14 2.99 6.65
N ASP A 117 -9.15 3.38 7.45
CA ASP A 117 -8.95 4.75 7.93
C ASP A 117 -7.86 5.51 7.14
N GLY A 118 -7.21 4.84 6.19
CA GLY A 118 -6.23 5.46 5.31
C GLY A 118 -5.94 4.66 4.05
N ALA A 119 -5.46 5.35 3.03
CA ALA A 119 -4.99 4.76 1.80
C ALA A 119 -3.77 5.49 1.21
N LEU A 120 -2.79 4.70 0.75
CA LEU A 120 -1.74 5.17 -0.13
C LEU A 120 -2.01 4.60 -1.53
N ILE A 121 -2.05 5.48 -2.53
CA ILE A 121 -2.36 5.10 -3.91
C ILE A 121 -1.13 5.35 -4.78
N SER A 122 -0.60 4.31 -5.40
CA SER A 122 0.41 4.40 -6.45
C SER A 122 -0.27 4.25 -7.81
N ILE A 123 -0.12 5.25 -8.66
CA ILE A 123 -0.60 5.23 -10.03
C ILE A 123 0.60 5.19 -10.96
N GLU A 124 0.66 4.17 -11.81
CA GLU A 124 1.64 4.05 -12.88
C GLU A 124 0.89 4.13 -14.21
N ALA A 125 1.20 5.12 -15.03
CA ALA A 125 0.36 5.48 -16.16
C ALA A 125 1.17 5.87 -17.39
N PRO A 126 0.57 5.75 -18.59
CA PRO A 126 1.11 6.32 -19.81
C PRO A 126 1.40 7.83 -19.66
N ALA A 127 2.46 8.31 -20.32
CA ALA A 127 2.88 9.71 -20.22
C ALA A 127 1.82 10.73 -20.70
N ASN A 128 0.80 10.29 -21.41
CA ASN A 128 -0.31 11.12 -21.92
C ASN A 128 -1.59 11.06 -21.09
N ILE A 129 -1.57 10.42 -19.91
CA ILE A 129 -2.75 10.39 -19.03
C ILE A 129 -3.20 11.81 -18.67
N GLY A 130 -4.50 12.04 -18.63
CA GLY A 130 -5.09 13.32 -18.21
C GLY A 130 -5.21 13.42 -16.69
N LEU A 131 -5.00 14.63 -16.14
CA LEU A 131 -5.17 14.85 -14.68
C LEU A 131 -6.60 14.52 -14.21
N ALA A 132 -7.62 14.76 -15.03
CA ALA A 132 -9.01 14.41 -14.71
C ALA A 132 -9.18 12.88 -14.55
N GLU A 133 -8.49 12.09 -15.36
CA GLU A 133 -8.50 10.63 -15.27
C GLU A 133 -7.82 10.17 -13.97
N VAL A 134 -6.63 10.70 -13.66
CA VAL A 134 -5.94 10.42 -12.39
C VAL A 134 -6.82 10.77 -11.19
N THR A 135 -7.47 11.95 -11.21
CA THR A 135 -8.39 12.35 -10.14
C THR A 135 -9.56 11.38 -9.99
N SER A 136 -10.13 10.91 -11.10
CA SER A 136 -11.22 9.92 -11.07
C SER A 136 -10.79 8.61 -10.42
N LEU A 137 -9.57 8.14 -10.70
CA LEU A 137 -9.02 6.92 -10.08
C LEU A 137 -8.85 7.08 -8.56
N VAL A 138 -8.37 8.22 -8.10
CA VAL A 138 -8.25 8.52 -6.66
C VAL A 138 -9.64 8.58 -6.01
N THR A 139 -10.62 9.19 -6.68
CA THR A 139 -12.00 9.33 -6.19
C THR A 139 -12.67 7.96 -5.97
N ILE A 140 -12.42 6.98 -6.84
CA ILE A 140 -12.95 5.60 -6.67
C ILE A 140 -12.52 5.01 -5.32
N VAL A 141 -11.26 5.17 -4.93
CA VAL A 141 -10.77 4.69 -3.64
C VAL A 141 -11.38 5.51 -2.49
N GLN A 142 -11.42 6.83 -2.66
CA GLN A 142 -11.96 7.75 -1.65
C GLN A 142 -13.42 7.47 -1.31
N GLU A 143 -14.27 7.22 -2.31
CA GLU A 143 -15.69 6.94 -2.11
C GLU A 143 -15.95 5.57 -1.49
N ALA A 144 -14.98 4.66 -1.53
CA ALA A 144 -15.12 3.31 -1.00
C ALA A 144 -14.73 3.18 0.48
N ILE A 145 -13.81 4.01 0.97
CA ILE A 145 -13.29 3.96 2.35
C ILE A 145 -14.04 4.94 3.27
N GLN A 146 -13.63 5.06 4.54
CA GLN A 146 -14.28 5.97 5.49
C GLN A 146 -14.23 7.44 5.03
N ASP A 147 -15.26 8.21 5.32
CA ASP A 147 -15.38 9.62 4.91
C ASP A 147 -14.24 10.52 5.44
N ASP A 148 -13.68 10.18 6.61
CA ASP A 148 -12.59 10.90 7.26
C ASP A 148 -11.22 10.23 7.07
N ALA A 149 -11.13 9.22 6.19
CA ALA A 149 -9.88 8.51 5.92
C ALA A 149 -8.84 9.44 5.28
N SER A 150 -7.60 9.27 5.69
CA SER A 150 -6.47 9.99 5.11
C SER A 150 -6.04 9.33 3.80
N ILE A 151 -5.98 10.10 2.70
CA ILE A 151 -5.56 9.59 1.39
C ILE A 151 -4.36 10.37 0.89
N ILE A 152 -3.33 9.64 0.52
CA ILE A 152 -2.15 10.20 -0.17
C ILE A 152 -1.93 9.39 -1.45
N TRP A 153 -1.56 10.05 -2.53
CA TRP A 153 -1.32 9.37 -3.80
C TRP A 153 -0.08 9.88 -4.52
N GLY A 154 0.56 8.99 -5.26
CA GLY A 154 1.70 9.27 -6.10
C GLY A 154 1.47 8.85 -7.55
N LEU A 155 2.18 9.48 -8.48
CA LEU A 155 2.07 9.26 -9.91
C LEU A 155 3.43 9.03 -10.54
N SER A 156 3.56 7.94 -11.28
CA SER A 156 4.67 7.69 -12.20
C SER A 156 4.15 7.71 -13.63
N LEU A 157 4.91 8.37 -14.50
CA LEU A 157 4.60 8.45 -15.93
C LEU A 157 5.66 7.72 -16.73
N ASP A 158 5.25 6.75 -17.56
CA ASP A 158 6.13 6.01 -18.44
C ASP A 158 5.58 6.03 -19.88
N SER A 159 6.39 6.50 -20.82
CA SER A 159 6.04 6.54 -22.25
C SER A 159 5.94 5.15 -22.90
N GLN A 160 6.45 4.12 -22.26
CA GLN A 160 6.37 2.73 -22.74
C GLN A 160 5.16 2.00 -22.18
N GLN A 161 4.56 2.51 -21.11
CA GLN A 161 3.37 1.94 -20.50
C GLN A 161 2.15 2.17 -21.38
N LYS A 162 1.29 1.17 -21.50
CA LYS A 162 0.07 1.23 -22.32
C LYS A 162 -1.17 1.35 -21.46
N ASP A 163 -1.16 0.69 -20.30
CA ASP A 163 -2.29 0.58 -19.40
C ASP A 163 -1.96 1.33 -18.09
N THR A 164 -2.98 1.84 -17.43
CA THR A 164 -2.81 2.45 -16.10
C THR A 164 -2.93 1.38 -15.03
N GLU A 165 -1.88 1.21 -14.25
CA GLU A 165 -1.81 0.28 -13.13
C GLU A 165 -1.95 1.04 -11.81
N ILE A 166 -2.78 0.50 -10.92
CA ILE A 166 -3.05 1.09 -9.62
C ILE A 166 -2.69 0.10 -8.52
N THR A 167 -1.88 0.55 -7.59
CA THR A 167 -1.62 -0.16 -6.33
C THR A 167 -2.16 0.67 -5.18
N VAL A 168 -2.98 0.06 -4.33
CA VAL A 168 -3.55 0.70 -3.15
C VAL A 168 -3.08 -0.05 -1.90
N ILE A 169 -2.41 0.67 -1.00
CA ILE A 169 -2.14 0.19 0.35
C ILE A 169 -3.27 0.72 1.24
N LEU A 170 -4.10 -0.18 1.73
CA LEU A 170 -5.20 0.13 2.65
C LEU A 170 -4.73 -0.04 4.09
N ALA A 171 -4.97 0.96 4.92
CA ALA A 171 -4.67 0.95 6.34
C ALA A 171 -5.92 0.58 7.14
N LYS A 172 -5.75 -0.22 8.21
CA LYS A 172 -6.82 -0.76 9.07
C LYS A 172 -7.92 -1.52 8.29
N PRO A 173 -7.55 -2.50 7.43
CA PRO A 173 -8.49 -3.19 6.55
C PRO A 173 -9.35 -4.26 7.25
N GLU A 174 -9.16 -4.48 8.54
CA GLU A 174 -9.95 -5.40 9.35
C GLU A 174 -10.81 -4.59 10.31
N GLY A 175 -12.15 -4.67 10.18
CA GLY A 175 -13.06 -4.28 11.25
C GLY A 175 -12.78 -5.15 12.48
N GLU A 176 -12.94 -4.59 13.68
CA GLU A 176 -12.90 -5.35 14.94
C GLU A 176 -13.90 -6.52 14.86
N THR A 177 -13.46 -7.67 14.38
CA THR A 177 -14.09 -8.91 14.79
C THR A 177 -13.67 -9.10 16.23
N ALA A 178 -14.54 -8.61 17.16
CA ALA A 178 -14.46 -8.97 18.56
C ALA A 178 -14.25 -10.49 18.62
N ALA A 179 -13.04 -10.91 18.99
CA ALA A 179 -12.80 -12.27 19.41
C ALA A 179 -13.70 -12.51 20.62
N HIS A 180 -14.88 -13.10 20.40
CA HIS A 180 -15.59 -13.72 21.48
C HIS A 180 -14.76 -14.93 21.90
N GLU A 181 -13.90 -14.69 22.89
CA GLU A 181 -13.42 -15.75 23.76
C GLU A 181 -14.64 -16.39 24.41
N ASN A 182 -14.85 -17.65 24.09
CA ASN A 182 -15.63 -18.58 24.89
C ASN A 182 -14.68 -19.59 25.50
#